data_e74ced575d31519efd88eb4562767d6b
#
_entry.id   e74ced575d31519efd88eb4562767d6b
#
_cell.length_a   1.000
_cell.length_b   1.000
_cell.length_c   1.000
_cell.angle_alpha   90.00
_cell.angle_beta   90.00
_cell.angle_gamma   90.00
#
_symmetry.space_group_name_H-M   'P 1'
#
loop_
_entity.id
_entity.type
_entity.pdbx_description
1 polymer ?
#
loop_
_entity_poly.entity_id
_entity_poly.type
_entity_poly.pdbx_seq_one_letter_code
_entity_poly.pdbx_strand_id
1 'polypeptide(L)'
;GKVEAYAYLALLDGLRNEGINVYLVKMPFNLAVFNINAADEIIKNHPEINEWYIAGHSLGGAMASQYLDKNADKFSGLIQLAAYPINESEENTLVLIGSNDLVLSRDNIKDYVEIVGGNHAYFGDYGEQEGDGQASISRLDQQSFTINQIMDFITQTSSK
;
A
#
# COMPACT_ATOMS: atom_id res chain seq x y z
N GLY A 1 3.94 -2.41 13.21
CA GLY A 1 3.13 -3.44 13.72
C GLY A 1 3.53 -4.83 13.24
N LYS A 2 3.21 -5.82 14.02
CA LYS A 2 3.37 -7.24 13.67
C LYS A 2 2.05 -7.77 13.12
N VAL A 3 1.55 -7.13 12.04
CA VAL A 3 0.27 -7.51 11.44
C VAL A 3 0.48 -8.72 10.56
N GLU A 4 -0.39 -9.71 10.71
CA GLU A 4 -0.39 -10.90 9.86
C GLU A 4 -0.72 -10.53 8.41
N ALA A 5 -0.02 -11.15 7.45
CA ALA A 5 -0.24 -10.89 6.03
C ALA A 5 -1.70 -11.12 5.60
N TYR A 6 -2.35 -12.10 6.19
CA TYR A 6 -3.76 -12.42 5.91
C TYR A 6 -4.76 -11.32 6.27
N ALA A 7 -4.37 -10.34 7.09
CA ALA A 7 -5.21 -9.20 7.42
C ALA A 7 -5.55 -8.32 6.19
N TYR A 8 -4.81 -8.45 5.12
CA TYR A 8 -5.02 -7.67 3.89
C TYR A 8 -5.81 -8.40 2.81
N LEU A 9 -6.26 -9.64 3.07
CA LEU A 9 -6.92 -10.46 2.04
C LEU A 9 -8.21 -9.83 1.49
N ALA A 10 -9.01 -9.15 2.30
CA ALA A 10 -10.23 -8.52 1.81
C ALA A 10 -9.93 -7.41 0.79
N LEU A 11 -8.94 -6.54 1.09
CA LEU A 11 -8.49 -5.50 0.17
C LEU A 11 -7.91 -6.09 -1.13
N LEU A 12 -7.06 -7.13 -1.01
CA LEU A 12 -6.42 -7.78 -2.15
C LEU A 12 -7.43 -8.55 -3.01
N ASP A 13 -8.42 -9.20 -2.38
CA ASP A 13 -9.49 -9.90 -3.10
C ASP A 13 -10.38 -8.91 -3.87
N GLY A 14 -10.62 -7.74 -3.29
CA GLY A 14 -11.27 -6.63 -3.98
C GLY A 14 -10.52 -6.22 -5.26
N LEU A 15 -9.22 -6.00 -5.20
CA LEU A 15 -8.39 -5.68 -6.37
C LEU A 15 -8.38 -6.83 -7.40
N ARG A 16 -8.32 -8.08 -6.94
CA ARG A 16 -8.41 -9.25 -7.82
C ARG A 16 -9.75 -9.30 -8.57
N ASN A 17 -10.84 -8.94 -7.93
CA ASN A 17 -12.16 -8.89 -8.56
C ASN A 17 -12.26 -7.78 -9.63
N GLU A 18 -11.44 -6.74 -9.53
CA GLU A 18 -11.26 -5.70 -10.57
C GLU A 18 -10.29 -6.12 -11.69
N GLY A 19 -9.78 -7.35 -11.66
CA GLY A 19 -8.93 -7.92 -12.71
C GLY A 19 -7.43 -7.72 -12.50
N ILE A 20 -6.99 -7.28 -11.31
CA ILE A 20 -5.58 -7.10 -10.97
C ILE A 20 -5.00 -8.41 -10.43
N ASN A 21 -3.84 -8.83 -10.94
CA ASN A 21 -3.06 -9.89 -10.33
C ASN A 21 -2.39 -9.37 -9.06
N VAL A 22 -2.66 -9.99 -7.93
CA VAL A 22 -2.11 -9.56 -6.64
C VAL A 22 -1.20 -10.62 -6.04
N TYR A 23 -0.07 -10.20 -5.51
CA TYR A 23 0.92 -11.04 -4.86
C TYR A 23 1.17 -10.54 -3.45
N LEU A 24 0.73 -11.31 -2.46
CA LEU A 24 0.94 -10.99 -1.05
C LEU A 24 2.25 -11.59 -0.57
N VAL A 25 3.20 -10.73 -0.25
CA VAL A 25 4.50 -11.15 0.27
C VAL A 25 4.42 -11.34 1.78
N LYS A 26 4.64 -12.58 2.23
CA LYS A 26 4.76 -12.88 3.66
C LYS A 26 6.18 -12.55 4.12
N MET A 27 6.28 -11.59 5.04
CA MET A 27 7.57 -11.17 5.60
C MET A 27 7.94 -11.97 6.84
N PRO A 28 9.25 -12.30 7.05
CA PRO A 28 9.70 -12.90 8.28
C PRO A 28 9.28 -12.07 9.50
N PHE A 29 8.72 -12.72 10.50
CA PHE A 29 8.18 -12.08 11.73
C PHE A 29 7.15 -10.97 11.47
N ASN A 30 6.48 -10.98 10.31
CA ASN A 30 5.55 -9.95 9.83
C ASN A 30 6.19 -8.53 9.80
N LEU A 31 7.48 -8.44 9.55
CA LEU A 31 8.24 -7.20 9.44
C LEU A 31 8.95 -7.11 8.09
N ALA A 32 8.57 -6.13 7.29
CA ALA A 32 9.08 -5.93 5.93
C ALA A 32 10.60 -5.71 5.85
N VAL A 33 11.20 -5.19 6.91
CA VAL A 33 12.65 -4.95 6.99
C VAL A 33 13.51 -6.21 6.88
N PHE A 34 12.95 -7.40 7.14
CA PHE A 34 13.72 -8.66 7.10
C PHE A 34 13.81 -9.30 5.72
N ASN A 35 13.03 -8.87 4.75
CA ASN A 35 13.12 -9.38 3.37
C ASN A 35 12.72 -8.32 2.35
N ILE A 36 13.49 -7.26 2.26
CA ILE A 36 13.22 -6.12 1.38
C ILE A 36 13.21 -6.51 -0.11
N ASN A 37 13.92 -7.56 -0.49
CA ASN A 37 14.03 -8.03 -1.88
C ASN A 37 13.04 -9.15 -2.21
N ALA A 38 12.01 -9.35 -1.41
CA ALA A 38 11.03 -10.43 -1.62
C ALA A 38 10.29 -10.35 -2.97
N ALA A 39 10.18 -9.17 -3.56
CA ALA A 39 9.56 -8.96 -4.87
C ALA A 39 10.39 -9.53 -6.03
N ASP A 40 11.71 -9.64 -5.91
CA ASP A 40 12.58 -10.10 -7.00
C ASP A 40 12.24 -11.51 -7.47
N GLU A 41 11.93 -12.42 -6.56
CA GLU A 41 11.57 -13.80 -6.90
C GLU A 41 10.20 -13.85 -7.61
N ILE A 42 9.26 -13.04 -7.19
CA ILE A 42 7.92 -12.95 -7.81
C ILE A 42 8.05 -12.45 -9.25
N ILE A 43 8.73 -11.32 -9.45
CA ILE A 43 8.94 -10.73 -10.76
C ILE A 43 9.65 -11.72 -11.70
N LYS A 44 10.69 -12.39 -11.21
CA LYS A 44 11.46 -13.37 -11.98
C LYS A 44 10.61 -14.57 -12.43
N ASN A 45 9.66 -15.00 -11.59
CA ASN A 45 8.80 -16.15 -11.88
C ASN A 45 7.61 -15.81 -12.79
N HIS A 46 7.37 -14.54 -13.09
CA HIS A 46 6.28 -14.04 -13.91
C HIS A 46 6.78 -13.14 -15.05
N PRO A 47 7.64 -13.67 -15.96
CA PRO A 47 8.22 -12.87 -17.04
C PRO A 47 7.19 -12.40 -18.09
N GLU A 48 5.98 -12.95 -18.06
CA GLU A 48 4.85 -12.55 -18.90
C GLU A 48 4.19 -11.24 -18.46
N ILE A 49 4.44 -10.80 -17.20
CA ILE A 49 3.87 -9.56 -16.65
C ILE A 49 4.83 -8.42 -16.96
N ASN A 50 4.35 -7.44 -17.70
CA ASN A 50 5.15 -6.29 -18.14
C ASN A 50 4.99 -5.05 -17.27
N GLU A 51 4.00 -5.03 -16.40
CA GLU A 51 3.66 -3.87 -15.58
C GLU A 51 3.45 -4.26 -14.13
N TRP A 52 4.26 -3.68 -13.26
CA TRP A 52 4.26 -3.97 -11.84
C TRP A 52 4.03 -2.71 -11.01
N TYR A 53 3.24 -2.85 -9.97
CA TYR A 53 3.07 -1.84 -8.92
C TYR A 53 3.52 -2.44 -7.61
N ILE A 54 4.23 -1.65 -6.79
CA ILE A 54 4.58 -2.06 -5.44
C ILE A 54 3.72 -1.31 -4.44
N ALA A 55 3.22 -2.02 -3.44
CA ALA A 55 2.33 -1.45 -2.44
C ALA A 55 2.77 -1.81 -1.02
N GLY A 56 2.47 -0.94 -0.07
CA GLY A 56 2.70 -1.24 1.33
C GLY A 56 1.89 -0.38 2.29
N HIS A 57 1.57 -0.95 3.44
CA HIS A 57 0.89 -0.28 4.53
C HIS A 57 1.86 0.03 5.67
N SER A 58 1.82 1.26 6.19
CA SER A 58 2.62 1.68 7.33
C SER A 58 4.13 1.41 7.10
N LEU A 59 4.81 0.69 7.99
CA LEU A 59 6.21 0.28 7.80
C LEU A 59 6.43 -0.50 6.50
N GLY A 60 5.44 -1.27 6.03
CA GLY A 60 5.50 -1.97 4.75
C GLY A 60 5.58 -0.99 3.56
N GLY A 61 4.90 0.14 3.65
CA GLY A 61 5.00 1.22 2.67
C GLY A 61 6.39 1.85 2.63
N ALA A 62 6.97 2.17 3.78
CA ALA A 62 8.33 2.69 3.85
C ALA A 62 9.35 1.73 3.22
N MET A 63 9.20 0.42 3.44
CA MET A 63 10.08 -0.59 2.85
C MET A 63 9.84 -0.76 1.34
N ALA A 64 8.60 -0.63 0.88
CA ALA A 64 8.27 -0.62 -0.55
C ALA A 64 8.94 0.57 -1.26
N SER A 65 8.89 1.76 -0.68
CA SER A 65 9.61 2.93 -1.18
C SER A 65 11.13 2.71 -1.23
N GLN A 66 11.72 2.19 -0.16
CA GLN A 66 13.15 1.89 -0.13
C GLN A 66 13.57 0.84 -1.17
N TYR A 67 12.71 -0.14 -1.45
CA TYR A 67 12.98 -1.13 -2.50
C TYR A 67 12.87 -0.49 -3.88
N LEU A 68 11.86 0.34 -4.12
CA LEU A 68 11.66 1.05 -5.37
C LEU A 68 12.85 1.94 -5.72
N ASP A 69 13.43 2.64 -4.76
CA ASP A 69 14.60 3.52 -4.96
C ASP A 69 15.77 2.83 -5.69
N LYS A 70 15.92 1.53 -5.49
CA LYS A 70 16.97 0.70 -6.12
C LYS A 70 16.50 -0.08 -7.34
N ASN A 71 15.21 -0.07 -7.65
CA ASN A 71 14.58 -0.92 -8.65
C ASN A 71 13.49 -0.17 -9.43
N ALA A 72 13.63 1.15 -9.61
CA ALA A 72 12.61 1.99 -10.21
C ALA A 72 12.22 1.55 -11.64
N ASP A 73 13.16 0.99 -12.38
CA ASP A 73 12.96 0.45 -13.71
C ASP A 73 12.04 -0.76 -13.79
N LYS A 74 11.76 -1.41 -12.67
CA LYS A 74 10.90 -2.61 -12.60
C LYS A 74 9.43 -2.30 -12.33
N PHE A 75 9.10 -1.05 -11.92
CA PHE A 75 7.76 -0.71 -11.45
C PHE A 75 7.19 0.52 -12.17
N SER A 76 5.90 0.46 -12.44
CA SER A 76 5.12 1.56 -13.01
C SER A 76 4.62 2.54 -11.95
N GLY A 77 4.59 2.13 -10.68
CA GLY A 77 4.19 3.00 -9.59
C GLY A 77 4.28 2.39 -8.20
N LEU A 78 4.17 3.28 -7.20
CA LEU A 78 4.17 3.00 -5.76
C LEU A 78 2.82 3.33 -5.14
N ILE A 79 2.30 2.46 -4.30
CA ILE A 79 1.06 2.66 -3.56
C ILE A 79 1.35 2.61 -2.06
N GLN A 80 1.10 3.72 -1.39
CA GLN A 80 1.36 3.94 0.02
C GLN A 80 0.04 4.02 0.80
N LEU A 81 -0.21 3.06 1.67
CA LEU A 81 -1.38 3.02 2.55
C LEU A 81 -0.95 3.42 3.95
N ALA A 82 -1.40 4.57 4.46
CA ALA A 82 -0.96 5.12 5.73
C ALA A 82 0.57 5.08 5.87
N ALA A 83 1.27 5.51 4.84
CA ALA A 83 2.72 5.59 4.77
C ALA A 83 3.12 6.79 3.90
N TYR A 84 4.40 7.07 3.82
CA TYR A 84 4.95 8.12 2.97
C TYR A 84 6.18 7.61 2.21
N PRO A 85 6.44 8.11 1.00
CA PRO A 85 7.65 7.77 0.26
C PRO A 85 8.88 8.31 1.01
N ILE A 86 9.96 7.54 1.00
CA ILE A 86 11.22 7.93 1.63
C ILE A 86 11.89 9.06 0.82
N ASN A 87 11.75 9.03 -0.50
CA ASN A 87 12.29 10.02 -1.42
C ASN A 87 11.18 10.88 -2.03
N GLU A 88 11.37 12.20 -2.04
CA GLU A 88 10.39 13.17 -2.59
C GLU A 88 10.25 13.09 -4.12
N SER A 89 11.15 12.41 -4.82
CA SER A 89 11.22 12.31 -6.28
C SER A 89 10.56 11.06 -6.87
N GLU A 90 9.77 10.33 -6.08
CA GLU A 90 9.07 9.14 -6.59
C GLU A 90 7.92 9.56 -7.50
N GLU A 91 8.20 9.59 -8.81
CA GLU A 91 7.16 9.73 -9.83
C GLU A 91 6.18 8.56 -9.76
N ASN A 92 4.93 8.82 -10.11
CA ASN A 92 3.88 7.80 -10.07
C ASN A 92 3.70 7.17 -8.67
N THR A 93 3.46 8.02 -7.67
CA THR A 93 3.14 7.56 -6.30
C THR A 93 1.72 7.94 -5.90
N LEU A 94 0.96 6.96 -5.43
CA LEU A 94 -0.34 7.16 -4.78
C LEU A 94 -0.15 7.02 -3.26
N VAL A 95 -0.50 8.05 -2.50
CA VAL A 95 -0.51 8.03 -1.04
C VAL A 95 -1.96 8.15 -0.55
N LEU A 96 -2.41 7.21 0.28
CA LEU A 96 -3.74 7.20 0.88
C LEU A 96 -3.64 7.24 2.40
N ILE A 97 -4.32 8.21 3.03
CA ILE A 97 -4.28 8.41 4.50
C ILE A 97 -5.69 8.65 5.02
N GLY A 98 -6.07 7.96 6.08
CA GLY A 98 -7.32 8.23 6.79
C GLY A 98 -7.29 9.57 7.52
N SER A 99 -8.37 10.36 7.48
CA SER A 99 -8.42 11.66 8.17
C SER A 99 -8.24 11.54 9.70
N ASN A 100 -8.60 10.39 10.24
CA ASN A 100 -8.50 10.08 11.67
C ASN A 100 -7.26 9.23 12.02
N ASP A 101 -6.32 9.04 11.08
CA ASP A 101 -5.04 8.39 11.35
C ASP A 101 -4.20 9.25 12.31
N LEU A 102 -3.95 8.76 13.51
CA LEU A 102 -3.12 9.40 14.55
C LEU A 102 -1.77 8.68 14.72
N VAL A 103 -1.51 7.62 13.97
CA VAL A 103 -0.24 6.87 13.98
C VAL A 103 0.79 7.51 13.09
N LEU A 104 0.35 7.98 11.90
CA LEU A 104 1.22 8.57 10.90
C LEU A 104 1.36 10.08 11.10
N SER A 105 2.61 10.59 11.25
CA SER A 105 2.86 12.03 11.14
C SER A 105 2.72 12.47 9.68
N ARG A 106 1.95 13.54 9.45
CA ARG A 106 1.69 14.09 8.12
C ARG A 106 2.60 15.27 7.77
N ASP A 107 3.47 15.69 8.67
CA ASP A 107 4.22 16.95 8.56
C ASP A 107 5.09 17.03 7.29
N ASN A 108 5.51 15.88 6.77
CA ASN A 108 6.38 15.79 5.60
C ASN A 108 5.69 15.18 4.36
N ILE A 109 4.36 15.03 4.36
CA ILE A 109 3.62 14.46 3.24
C ILE A 109 2.97 15.61 2.48
N LYS A 110 3.43 15.86 1.26
CA LYS A 110 2.97 17.00 0.45
C LYS A 110 1.67 16.68 -0.30
N ASP A 111 1.65 15.51 -0.94
CA ASP A 111 0.54 15.09 -1.80
C ASP A 111 0.00 13.75 -1.34
N TYR A 112 -1.27 13.71 -0.95
CA TYR A 112 -1.97 12.49 -0.59
C TYR A 112 -3.48 12.63 -0.82
N VAL A 113 -4.14 11.51 -1.02
CA VAL A 113 -5.60 11.41 -1.04
C VAL A 113 -6.08 11.11 0.37
N GLU A 114 -6.89 12.00 0.92
CA GLU A 114 -7.47 11.82 2.24
C GLU A 114 -8.73 10.95 2.19
N ILE A 115 -8.77 9.92 3.02
CA ILE A 115 -9.97 9.10 3.25
C ILE A 115 -10.72 9.70 4.43
N VAL A 116 -11.73 10.50 4.15
CA VAL A 116 -12.52 11.19 5.19
C VAL A 116 -13.19 10.18 6.10
N GLY A 117 -12.93 10.28 7.41
CA GLY A 117 -13.45 9.38 8.43
C GLY A 117 -12.67 8.07 8.59
N GLY A 118 -11.71 7.79 7.71
CA GLY A 118 -10.85 6.62 7.81
C GLY A 118 -9.75 6.76 8.86
N ASN A 119 -9.10 5.65 9.22
CA ASN A 119 -7.99 5.62 10.16
C ASN A 119 -6.83 4.75 9.66
N HIS A 120 -5.77 4.61 10.47
CA HIS A 120 -4.58 3.81 10.12
C HIS A 120 -4.90 2.32 9.97
N ALA A 121 -5.65 1.76 10.91
CA ALA A 121 -5.86 0.33 11.01
C ALA A 121 -6.78 -0.25 9.94
N TYR A 122 -7.71 0.54 9.39
CA TYR A 122 -8.78 0.02 8.53
C TYR A 122 -8.37 -0.30 7.08
N PHE A 123 -7.10 -0.14 6.73
CA PHE A 123 -6.54 -0.73 5.51
C PHE A 123 -6.41 -2.26 5.58
N GLY A 124 -6.44 -2.85 6.80
CA GLY A 124 -6.39 -4.29 7.01
C GLY A 124 -7.40 -4.78 8.06
N ASP A 125 -7.60 -6.10 8.11
CA ASP A 125 -8.54 -6.76 9.02
C ASP A 125 -7.80 -7.36 10.25
N TYR A 126 -7.21 -6.49 11.09
CA TYR A 126 -6.45 -6.90 12.29
C TYR A 126 -6.94 -6.25 13.59
N GLY A 127 -8.12 -5.65 13.55
CA GLY A 127 -8.72 -5.00 14.71
C GLY A 127 -8.31 -3.55 14.87
N GLU A 128 -8.33 -3.06 16.09
CA GLU A 128 -7.92 -1.70 16.46
C GLU A 128 -6.41 -1.67 16.71
N GLN A 129 -5.81 -0.52 16.44
CA GLN A 129 -4.39 -0.29 16.67
C GLN A 129 -4.21 0.72 17.81
N GLU A 130 -3.34 0.38 18.77
CA GLU A 130 -3.03 1.29 19.86
C GLU A 130 -2.43 2.60 19.34
N GLY A 131 -2.95 3.71 19.80
CA GLY A 131 -2.53 5.05 19.37
C GLY A 131 -3.19 5.56 18.09
N ASP A 132 -4.01 4.75 17.44
CA ASP A 132 -4.77 5.18 16.26
C ASP A 132 -6.05 5.94 16.65
N GLY A 133 -6.54 6.77 15.72
CA GLY A 133 -7.82 7.44 15.86
C GLY A 133 -9.00 6.53 15.57
N GLN A 134 -10.14 6.83 16.14
CA GLN A 134 -11.37 6.12 15.87
C GLN A 134 -11.90 6.47 14.47
N ALA A 135 -12.09 5.48 13.61
CA ALA A 135 -12.73 5.70 12.32
C ALA A 135 -14.20 6.07 12.50
N SER A 136 -14.72 6.96 11.65
CA SER A 136 -16.13 7.32 11.57
C SER A 136 -16.86 6.70 10.38
N ILE A 137 -16.14 5.96 9.54
CA ILE A 137 -16.67 5.13 8.44
C ILE A 137 -16.39 3.66 8.74
N SER A 138 -17.08 2.77 8.05
CA SER A 138 -16.81 1.34 8.19
C SER A 138 -15.47 0.96 7.53
N ARG A 139 -14.90 -0.16 7.97
CA ARG A 139 -13.71 -0.74 7.34
C ARG A 139 -13.96 -1.06 5.86
N LEU A 140 -15.14 -1.59 5.57
CA LEU A 140 -15.54 -1.89 4.20
C LEU A 140 -15.57 -0.63 3.33
N ASP A 141 -16.09 0.49 3.83
CA ASP A 141 -16.11 1.75 3.08
C ASP A 141 -14.70 2.26 2.81
N GLN A 142 -13.80 2.19 3.83
CA GLN A 142 -12.41 2.59 3.66
C GLN A 142 -11.68 1.71 2.62
N GLN A 143 -11.85 0.39 2.69
CA GLN A 143 -11.23 -0.53 1.75
C GLN A 143 -11.80 -0.38 0.34
N SER A 144 -13.10 -0.18 0.19
CA SER A 144 -13.75 0.07 -1.11
C SER A 144 -13.25 1.37 -1.74
N PHE A 145 -13.14 2.45 -0.97
CA PHE A 145 -12.55 3.70 -1.43
C PHE A 145 -11.09 3.50 -1.87
N THR A 146 -10.31 2.76 -1.06
CA THR A 146 -8.91 2.44 -1.36
C THR A 146 -8.78 1.69 -2.69
N ILE A 147 -9.62 0.67 -2.93
CA ILE A 147 -9.63 -0.08 -4.19
C ILE A 147 -9.90 0.85 -5.39
N ASN A 148 -10.93 1.70 -5.30
CA ASN A 148 -11.26 2.63 -6.37
C ASN A 148 -10.08 3.58 -6.69
N GLN A 149 -9.43 4.15 -5.67
CA GLN A 149 -8.28 5.03 -5.87
C GLN A 149 -7.08 4.30 -6.49
N ILE A 150 -6.84 3.04 -6.11
CA ILE A 150 -5.80 2.22 -6.73
C ILE A 150 -6.11 1.94 -8.20
N MET A 151 -7.35 1.61 -8.54
CA MET A 151 -7.76 1.36 -9.92
C MET A 151 -7.63 2.60 -10.80
N ASP A 152 -8.06 3.77 -10.28
CA ASP A 152 -7.88 5.05 -10.98
C ASP A 152 -6.40 5.36 -11.22
N PHE A 153 -5.57 5.16 -10.21
CA PHE A 153 -4.12 5.37 -10.29
C PHE A 153 -3.46 4.45 -11.33
N ILE A 154 -3.75 3.16 -11.30
CA ILE A 154 -3.27 2.19 -12.30
C ILE A 154 -3.70 2.63 -13.70
N THR A 155 -4.95 2.98 -13.90
CA THR A 155 -5.47 3.41 -15.20
C THR A 155 -4.75 4.67 -15.73
N GLN A 156 -4.40 5.60 -14.87
CA GLN A 156 -3.71 6.84 -15.25
C GLN A 156 -2.23 6.62 -15.56
N THR A 157 -1.61 5.61 -14.98
CA THR A 157 -0.17 5.35 -15.10
C THR A 157 0.17 4.26 -16.12
N SER A 158 -0.74 3.32 -16.39
CA SER A 158 -0.59 2.24 -17.39
C SER A 158 -0.52 2.72 -18.84
N SER A 159 -0.84 3.97 -19.12
CA SER A 159 -0.93 4.50 -20.50
C SER A 159 0.30 5.29 -20.92
N LYS A 160 1.35 5.31 -20.11
CA LYS A 160 2.60 6.03 -20.39
C LYS A 160 3.72 5.08 -20.77
#